data_5a0487abdb444d854df0e0452595b47c
#
_entry.id   5a0487abdb444d854df0e0452595b47c
#
_cell.length_a   1.000
_cell.length_b   1.000
_cell.length_c   1.000
_cell.angle_alpha   90.00
_cell.angle_beta   90.00
_cell.angle_gamma   90.00
#
_symmetry.space_group_name_H-M   'P 1'
#
loop_
_entity.id
_entity.type
_entity.pdbx_description
1 polymer ?
#
loop_
_entity_poly.entity_id
_entity_poly.type
_entity_poly.pdbx_seq_one_letter_code
_entity_poly.pdbx_strand_id
1 'polypeptide(L)'
;MTDTSAQYALIGAGPMGLATAKLLVEQGIAFQGFELNSDVGGLWDIDGPLSTMYDSTHLISSKRMTEFADFPMRDEVAEYPSHRELKRYFQEFAAHFGLYQHYKFGAEVLRIEPIGNDGDGWRVSWRDATGEHAAIYAGVLIANGTLTEPNMPTFKGEYTGELIHSSAYKSASQFDGKRVLIVGAGNSGCDIAVDAVHHGAACDLSMRRGYYFVPKYVFGRPADTMGGAIKLP
;
A
#
# COMPACT_ATOMS: atom_id res chain seq x y z
N MET A 1 -6.86 27.08 -18.13
CA MET A 1 -7.46 25.98 -17.33
C MET A 1 -8.24 25.11 -18.29
N THR A 2 -7.95 23.81 -18.28
CA THR A 2 -8.75 22.84 -19.08
C THR A 2 -10.06 22.64 -18.33
N ASP A 3 -11.19 22.79 -19.03
CA ASP A 3 -12.50 22.50 -18.44
C ASP A 3 -12.68 20.97 -18.37
N THR A 4 -12.57 20.45 -17.16
CA THR A 4 -12.77 19.04 -16.84
C THR A 4 -13.98 18.85 -15.91
N SER A 5 -14.89 19.83 -15.90
CA SER A 5 -16.05 19.87 -14.99
C SER A 5 -17.01 18.68 -15.12
N ALA A 6 -16.92 17.89 -16.22
CA ALA A 6 -17.67 16.65 -16.40
C ALA A 6 -16.89 15.38 -15.99
N GLN A 7 -15.64 15.51 -15.52
CA GLN A 7 -14.80 14.37 -15.14
C GLN A 7 -14.61 14.29 -13.63
N TYR A 8 -14.33 13.09 -13.14
CA TYR A 8 -13.88 12.87 -11.76
C TYR A 8 -12.37 12.89 -11.67
N ALA A 9 -11.83 13.37 -10.55
CA ALA A 9 -10.42 13.17 -10.20
C ALA A 9 -10.29 11.91 -9.34
N LEU A 10 -9.39 10.99 -9.69
CA LEU A 10 -9.06 9.81 -8.90
C LEU A 10 -7.63 9.90 -8.39
N ILE A 11 -7.45 9.91 -7.05
CA ILE A 11 -6.15 10.12 -6.42
C ILE A 11 -5.56 8.80 -5.94
N GLY A 12 -4.47 8.38 -6.58
CA GLY A 12 -3.73 7.15 -6.26
C GLY A 12 -4.02 6.01 -7.25
N ALA A 13 -2.96 5.27 -7.62
CA ALA A 13 -2.99 4.07 -8.46
C ALA A 13 -2.54 2.81 -7.69
N GLY A 14 -2.75 2.79 -6.38
CA GLY A 14 -2.68 1.57 -5.57
C GLY A 14 -3.87 0.64 -5.83
N PRO A 15 -3.97 -0.50 -5.12
CA PRO A 15 -5.02 -1.49 -5.35
C PRO A 15 -6.44 -0.91 -5.39
N MET A 16 -6.76 -0.01 -4.46
CA MET A 16 -8.08 0.64 -4.41
C MET A 16 -8.31 1.58 -5.59
N GLY A 17 -7.29 2.37 -5.96
CA GLY A 17 -7.36 3.25 -7.13
C GLY A 17 -7.57 2.48 -8.42
N LEU A 18 -6.86 1.37 -8.61
CA LEU A 18 -7.00 0.50 -9.78
C LEU A 18 -8.39 -0.15 -9.87
N ALA A 19 -8.91 -0.67 -8.75
CA ALA A 19 -10.26 -1.22 -8.70
C ALA A 19 -11.30 -0.16 -9.05
N THR A 20 -11.15 1.05 -8.51
CA THR A 20 -12.03 2.19 -8.81
C THR A 20 -11.93 2.60 -10.28
N ALA A 21 -10.71 2.73 -10.82
CA ALA A 21 -10.49 3.10 -12.22
C ALA A 21 -11.15 2.10 -13.18
N LYS A 22 -11.00 0.79 -12.92
CA LYS A 22 -11.66 -0.25 -13.70
C LYS A 22 -13.18 -0.06 -13.72
N LEU A 23 -13.79 0.14 -12.55
CA LEU A 23 -15.25 0.35 -12.49
C LEU A 23 -15.68 1.62 -13.23
N LEU A 24 -14.93 2.71 -13.15
CA LEU A 24 -15.23 3.95 -13.89
C LEU A 24 -15.17 3.71 -15.39
N VAL A 25 -14.16 2.98 -15.89
CA VAL A 25 -14.04 2.60 -17.30
C VAL A 25 -15.24 1.76 -17.74
N GLU A 26 -15.62 0.74 -16.98
CA GLU A 26 -16.74 -0.15 -17.28
C GLU A 26 -18.10 0.58 -17.31
N GLN A 27 -18.26 1.58 -16.46
CA GLN A 27 -19.49 2.39 -16.42
C GLN A 27 -19.47 3.59 -17.40
N GLY A 28 -18.39 3.76 -18.17
CA GLY A 28 -18.26 4.90 -19.08
C GLY A 28 -18.18 6.26 -18.38
N ILE A 29 -17.75 6.27 -17.12
CA ILE A 29 -17.60 7.50 -16.33
C ILE A 29 -16.22 8.11 -16.61
N ALA A 30 -16.19 9.33 -17.12
CA ALA A 30 -14.95 10.04 -17.42
C ALA A 30 -14.20 10.42 -16.14
N PHE A 31 -12.90 10.14 -16.09
CA PHE A 31 -12.04 10.52 -14.98
C PHE A 31 -10.59 10.80 -15.42
N GLN A 32 -9.86 11.50 -14.56
CA GLN A 32 -8.43 11.67 -14.63
C GLN A 32 -7.81 11.10 -13.33
N GLY A 33 -6.98 10.07 -13.45
CA GLY A 33 -6.20 9.54 -12.36
C GLY A 33 -4.91 10.34 -12.13
N PHE A 34 -4.49 10.42 -10.87
CA PHE A 34 -3.23 11.04 -10.43
C PHE A 34 -2.47 10.04 -9.58
N GLU A 35 -1.23 9.77 -9.92
CA GLU A 35 -0.33 8.91 -9.16
C GLU A 35 1.01 9.62 -8.93
N LEU A 36 1.46 9.61 -7.68
CA LEU A 36 2.74 10.20 -7.30
C LEU A 36 3.93 9.43 -7.87
N ASN A 37 3.83 8.09 -7.90
CA ASN A 37 4.87 7.23 -8.45
C ASN A 37 4.89 7.29 -9.98
N SER A 38 5.95 6.75 -10.56
CA SER A 38 6.08 6.58 -12.02
C SER A 38 5.28 5.40 -12.57
N ASP A 39 4.70 4.57 -11.70
CA ASP A 39 3.96 3.36 -12.06
C ASP A 39 2.86 3.06 -11.04
N VAL A 40 2.00 2.09 -11.36
CA VAL A 40 0.93 1.59 -10.49
C VAL A 40 1.47 0.66 -9.40
N GLY A 41 0.64 0.38 -8.38
CA GLY A 41 0.94 -0.57 -7.32
C GLY A 41 0.94 0.06 -5.92
N GLY A 42 1.00 1.39 -5.83
CA GLY A 42 0.97 2.11 -4.56
C GLY A 42 2.13 1.67 -3.65
N LEU A 43 1.82 1.34 -2.39
CA LEU A 43 2.84 0.95 -1.41
C LEU A 43 3.59 -0.36 -1.76
N TRP A 44 3.04 -1.23 -2.64
CA TRP A 44 3.69 -2.47 -3.08
C TRP A 44 4.87 -2.24 -4.04
N ASP A 45 5.03 -1.02 -4.53
CA ASP A 45 6.25 -0.58 -5.18
C ASP A 45 7.28 -0.17 -4.11
N ILE A 46 8.22 -1.07 -3.77
CA ILE A 46 9.24 -0.83 -2.74
C ILE A 46 10.10 0.40 -3.04
N ASP A 47 10.29 0.72 -4.32
CA ASP A 47 11.10 1.85 -4.79
C ASP A 47 10.32 3.18 -4.78
N GLY A 48 9.01 3.11 -4.52
CA GLY A 48 8.17 4.31 -4.42
C GLY A 48 8.53 5.18 -3.22
N PRO A 49 8.47 6.52 -3.35
CA PRO A 49 8.94 7.46 -2.33
C PRO A 49 8.18 7.37 -1.01
N LEU A 50 6.94 6.88 -1.03
CA LEU A 50 6.10 6.72 0.16
C LEU A 50 5.90 5.24 0.53
N SER A 51 6.63 4.31 -0.08
CA SER A 51 6.50 2.89 0.22
C SER A 51 7.06 2.55 1.58
N THR A 52 6.26 1.81 2.36
CA THR A 52 6.65 1.25 3.66
C THR A 52 7.04 -0.23 3.55
N MET A 53 7.17 -0.75 2.33
CA MET A 53 7.57 -2.13 2.08
C MET A 53 9.08 -2.32 2.32
N TYR A 54 9.44 -3.53 2.67
CA TYR A 54 10.80 -4.02 2.90
C TYR A 54 11.01 -5.34 2.15
N ASP A 55 12.25 -5.74 1.95
CA ASP A 55 12.62 -6.87 1.09
C ASP A 55 11.90 -8.18 1.39
N SER A 56 11.71 -8.49 2.69
CA SER A 56 11.02 -9.71 3.13
C SER A 56 9.50 -9.61 3.12
N THR A 57 8.92 -8.45 2.77
CA THR A 57 7.47 -8.25 2.78
C THR A 57 6.76 -9.18 1.82
N HIS A 58 5.75 -9.87 2.33
CA HIS A 58 4.82 -10.69 1.58
C HIS A 58 3.41 -10.55 2.16
N LEU A 59 2.40 -10.99 1.44
CA LEU A 59 1.03 -10.98 1.95
C LEU A 59 0.90 -11.82 3.23
N ILE A 60 0.08 -11.33 4.14
CA ILE A 60 -0.39 -12.05 5.32
C ILE A 60 -1.71 -12.79 5.07
N SER A 61 -2.45 -12.40 4.05
CA SER A 61 -3.60 -13.12 3.50
C SER A 61 -3.18 -13.95 2.29
N SER A 62 -3.90 -15.05 2.03
CA SER A 62 -3.62 -15.87 0.83
C SER A 62 -3.99 -15.12 -0.46
N LYS A 63 -3.39 -15.53 -1.59
CA LYS A 63 -3.66 -14.93 -2.89
C LYS A 63 -5.14 -14.95 -3.23
N ARG A 64 -5.85 -16.03 -2.90
CA ARG A 64 -7.28 -16.19 -3.13
C ARG A 64 -8.17 -15.22 -2.35
N MET A 65 -7.71 -14.77 -1.20
CA MET A 65 -8.41 -13.78 -0.37
C MET A 65 -8.04 -12.34 -0.71
N THR A 66 -7.07 -12.14 -1.62
CA THR A 66 -6.54 -10.81 -1.96
C THR A 66 -6.74 -10.45 -3.43
N GLU A 67 -6.77 -11.44 -4.32
CA GLU A 67 -6.98 -11.21 -5.76
C GLU A 67 -8.32 -10.53 -6.05
N PHE A 68 -8.37 -9.78 -7.15
CA PHE A 68 -9.64 -9.26 -7.66
C PHE A 68 -10.47 -10.41 -8.23
N ALA A 69 -11.78 -10.40 -7.96
CA ALA A 69 -12.68 -11.50 -8.30
C ALA A 69 -12.71 -11.84 -9.81
N ASP A 70 -12.50 -10.84 -10.65
CA ASP A 70 -12.52 -10.92 -12.10
C ASP A 70 -11.12 -10.91 -12.76
N PHE A 71 -10.08 -10.92 -11.93
CA PHE A 71 -8.69 -11.01 -12.38
C PHE A 71 -7.88 -11.85 -11.38
N PRO A 72 -8.03 -13.18 -11.41
CA PRO A 72 -7.34 -14.06 -10.48
C PRO A 72 -5.82 -14.05 -10.71
N MET A 73 -5.05 -14.22 -9.64
CA MET A 73 -3.61 -14.44 -9.74
C MET A 73 -3.31 -15.79 -10.41
N ARG A 74 -2.23 -15.85 -11.18
CA ARG A 74 -1.80 -17.06 -11.85
C ARG A 74 -1.47 -18.18 -10.85
N ASP A 75 -1.59 -19.42 -11.27
CA ASP A 75 -1.38 -20.60 -10.41
C ASP A 75 0.06 -20.70 -9.88
N GLU A 76 1.05 -20.28 -10.67
CA GLU A 76 2.45 -20.26 -10.28
C GLU A 76 2.82 -19.22 -9.23
N VAL A 77 1.96 -18.21 -8.97
CA VAL A 77 2.17 -17.23 -7.90
C VAL A 77 2.03 -17.92 -6.55
N ALA A 78 2.94 -17.61 -5.63
CA ALA A 78 2.93 -18.18 -4.27
C ALA A 78 1.59 -17.96 -3.56
N GLU A 79 1.21 -18.88 -2.65
CA GLU A 79 -0.02 -18.71 -1.85
C GLU A 79 -0.03 -17.42 -1.00
N TYR A 80 1.15 -16.95 -0.59
CA TYR A 80 1.37 -15.68 0.09
C TYR A 80 2.39 -14.87 -0.72
N PRO A 81 1.95 -14.14 -1.76
CA PRO A 81 2.82 -13.44 -2.69
C PRO A 81 3.74 -12.41 -2.02
N SER A 82 4.95 -12.29 -2.53
CA SER A 82 5.86 -11.21 -2.19
C SER A 82 5.38 -9.85 -2.72
N HIS A 83 5.93 -8.78 -2.18
CA HIS A 83 5.64 -7.43 -2.69
C HIS A 83 5.94 -7.28 -4.18
N ARG A 84 6.97 -8.00 -4.71
CA ARG A 84 7.34 -7.97 -6.14
C ARG A 84 6.28 -8.66 -7.01
N GLU A 85 5.74 -9.78 -6.55
CA GLU A 85 4.66 -10.49 -7.24
C GLU A 85 3.37 -9.65 -7.23
N LEU A 86 3.08 -8.96 -6.13
CA LEU A 86 1.93 -8.07 -6.04
C LEU A 86 2.07 -6.84 -6.94
N LYS A 87 3.25 -6.19 -6.97
CA LYS A 87 3.48 -5.09 -7.91
C LYS A 87 3.23 -5.54 -9.34
N ARG A 88 3.78 -6.70 -9.73
CA ARG A 88 3.55 -7.27 -11.07
C ARG A 88 2.07 -7.55 -11.33
N TYR A 89 1.37 -8.12 -10.37
CA TYR A 89 -0.06 -8.38 -10.48
C TYR A 89 -0.87 -7.11 -10.74
N PHE A 90 -0.58 -6.01 -10.04
CA PHE A 90 -1.25 -4.73 -10.27
C PHE A 90 -0.88 -4.09 -11.61
N GLN A 91 0.35 -4.26 -12.07
CA GLN A 91 0.77 -3.84 -13.41
C GLN A 91 0.02 -4.62 -14.50
N GLU A 92 -0.07 -5.94 -14.36
CA GLU A 92 -0.82 -6.81 -15.28
C GLU A 92 -2.32 -6.45 -15.29
N PHE A 93 -2.91 -6.19 -14.12
CA PHE A 93 -4.28 -5.70 -13.99
C PHE A 93 -4.50 -4.37 -14.71
N ALA A 94 -3.65 -3.41 -14.45
CA ALA A 94 -3.76 -2.09 -15.09
C ALA A 94 -3.60 -2.16 -16.62
N ALA A 95 -2.69 -2.99 -17.10
CA ALA A 95 -2.50 -3.22 -18.54
C ALA A 95 -3.71 -3.95 -19.16
N HIS A 96 -4.22 -4.99 -18.52
CA HIS A 96 -5.34 -5.78 -19.00
C HIS A 96 -6.63 -4.94 -19.21
N PHE A 97 -6.91 -4.05 -18.26
CA PHE A 97 -8.08 -3.18 -18.31
C PHE A 97 -7.80 -1.81 -18.96
N GLY A 98 -6.62 -1.60 -19.53
CA GLY A 98 -6.26 -0.37 -20.23
C GLY A 98 -6.23 0.88 -19.34
N LEU A 99 -5.88 0.73 -18.06
CA LEU A 99 -6.01 1.82 -17.08
C LEU A 99 -4.92 2.88 -17.18
N TYR A 100 -3.73 2.53 -17.70
CA TYR A 100 -2.58 3.43 -17.78
C TYR A 100 -2.89 4.76 -18.48
N GLN A 101 -3.67 4.72 -19.56
CA GLN A 101 -4.04 5.90 -20.35
C GLN A 101 -4.88 6.93 -19.56
N HIS A 102 -5.48 6.53 -18.46
CA HIS A 102 -6.31 7.40 -17.62
C HIS A 102 -5.53 8.08 -16.49
N TYR A 103 -4.25 7.72 -16.28
CA TYR A 103 -3.44 8.24 -15.18
C TYR A 103 -2.38 9.24 -15.65
N LYS A 104 -2.17 10.26 -14.84
CA LYS A 104 -0.97 11.09 -14.82
C LYS A 104 -0.05 10.54 -13.75
N PHE A 105 1.08 9.98 -14.17
CA PHE A 105 2.13 9.50 -13.27
C PHE A 105 3.13 10.61 -12.95
N GLY A 106 3.83 10.47 -11.80
CA GLY A 106 4.72 11.52 -11.29
C GLY A 106 3.99 12.80 -10.94
N ALA A 107 2.69 12.69 -10.61
CA ALA A 107 1.81 13.82 -10.32
C ALA A 107 1.42 13.83 -8.84
N GLU A 108 2.03 14.71 -8.08
CA GLU A 108 1.74 14.93 -6.66
C GLU A 108 0.52 15.84 -6.50
N VAL A 109 -0.59 15.30 -6.00
CA VAL A 109 -1.76 16.13 -5.63
C VAL A 109 -1.46 16.90 -4.36
N LEU A 110 -1.44 18.22 -4.47
CA LEU A 110 -1.08 19.13 -3.38
C LEU A 110 -2.28 19.56 -2.56
N ARG A 111 -3.43 19.78 -3.25
CA ARG A 111 -4.61 20.36 -2.61
C ARG A 111 -5.90 20.01 -3.35
N ILE A 112 -6.95 19.79 -2.58
CA ILE A 112 -8.32 19.56 -3.05
C ILE A 112 -9.23 20.53 -2.30
N GLU A 113 -9.98 21.35 -3.04
CA GLU A 113 -10.85 22.38 -2.48
C GLU A 113 -12.22 22.34 -3.16
N PRO A 114 -13.32 22.42 -2.40
CA PRO A 114 -14.64 22.63 -2.99
C PRO A 114 -14.71 24.00 -3.66
N ILE A 115 -15.54 24.12 -4.71
CA ILE A 115 -15.75 25.39 -5.41
C ILE A 115 -17.19 25.81 -5.16
N GLY A 116 -17.35 27.08 -4.75
CA GLY A 116 -18.68 27.69 -4.57
C GLY A 116 -19.54 26.95 -3.55
N ASN A 117 -20.81 26.73 -3.91
CA ASN A 117 -21.77 26.00 -3.10
C ASN A 117 -21.75 24.50 -3.42
N ASP A 118 -22.46 23.71 -2.63
CA ASP A 118 -22.58 22.25 -2.84
C ASP A 118 -22.98 21.92 -4.29
N GLY A 119 -22.11 21.21 -5.01
CA GLY A 119 -22.32 20.76 -6.37
C GLY A 119 -21.57 21.50 -7.47
N ASP A 120 -20.91 22.62 -7.17
CA ASP A 120 -20.18 23.40 -8.18
C ASP A 120 -18.85 22.75 -8.60
N GLY A 121 -18.44 21.67 -7.93
CA GLY A 121 -17.25 20.88 -8.25
C GLY A 121 -16.10 21.08 -7.29
N TRP A 122 -14.94 20.54 -7.68
CA TRP A 122 -13.74 20.49 -6.88
C TRP A 122 -12.52 20.98 -7.66
N ARG A 123 -11.79 21.91 -7.10
CA ARG A 123 -10.49 22.30 -7.61
C ARG A 123 -9.43 21.31 -7.09
N VAL A 124 -8.74 20.64 -8.00
CA VAL A 124 -7.58 19.80 -7.69
C VAL A 124 -6.33 20.49 -8.20
N SER A 125 -5.36 20.69 -7.31
CA SER A 125 -4.04 21.22 -7.64
C SER A 125 -2.99 20.13 -7.49
N TRP A 126 -2.10 20.01 -8.50
CA TRP A 126 -1.03 19.02 -8.49
C TRP A 126 0.26 19.60 -9.04
N ARG A 127 1.37 18.93 -8.75
CA ARG A 127 2.70 19.21 -9.28
C ARG A 127 3.21 18.00 -10.03
N ASP A 128 3.83 18.23 -11.18
CA ASP A 128 4.57 17.25 -11.95
C ASP A 128 5.90 17.84 -12.45
N ALA A 129 6.62 17.12 -13.33
CA ALA A 129 7.91 17.58 -13.87
C ALA A 129 7.82 18.87 -14.68
N THR A 130 6.63 19.30 -15.10
CA THR A 130 6.39 20.53 -15.86
C THR A 130 5.99 21.73 -14.99
N GLY A 131 5.72 21.50 -13.70
CA GLY A 131 5.37 22.55 -12.73
C GLY A 131 4.06 22.28 -12.00
N GLU A 132 3.47 23.35 -11.48
CA GLU A 132 2.19 23.32 -10.75
C GLU A 132 1.01 23.59 -11.69
N HIS A 133 -0.03 22.81 -11.49
CA HIS A 133 -1.25 22.82 -12.30
C HIS A 133 -2.48 22.80 -11.41
N ALA A 134 -3.61 23.22 -11.96
CA ALA A 134 -4.90 23.07 -11.32
C ALA A 134 -6.00 22.90 -12.37
N ALA A 135 -7.02 22.10 -12.04
CA ALA A 135 -8.23 21.92 -12.85
C ALA A 135 -9.45 21.71 -11.95
N ILE A 136 -10.64 21.85 -12.54
CA ILE A 136 -11.91 21.67 -11.86
C ILE A 136 -12.51 20.34 -12.29
N TYR A 137 -12.99 19.57 -11.32
CA TYR A 137 -13.59 18.25 -11.49
C TYR A 137 -14.99 18.21 -10.89
N ALA A 138 -15.87 17.37 -11.44
CA ALA A 138 -17.22 17.13 -10.90
C ALA A 138 -17.19 16.54 -9.48
N GLY A 139 -16.17 15.72 -9.17
CA GLY A 139 -15.99 15.10 -7.89
C GLY A 139 -14.59 14.54 -7.73
N VAL A 140 -14.24 14.11 -6.52
CA VAL A 140 -12.92 13.54 -6.21
C VAL A 140 -13.09 12.19 -5.50
N LEU A 141 -12.38 11.20 -6.01
CA LEU A 141 -12.26 9.85 -5.41
C LEU A 141 -10.87 9.73 -4.80
N ILE A 142 -10.80 9.54 -3.49
CA ILE A 142 -9.55 9.52 -2.74
C ILE A 142 -9.15 8.07 -2.47
N ALA A 143 -8.05 7.61 -3.07
CA ALA A 143 -7.48 6.27 -2.94
C ALA A 143 -5.96 6.33 -2.62
N ASN A 144 -5.54 7.33 -1.86
CA ASN A 144 -4.15 7.67 -1.57
C ASN A 144 -3.44 6.75 -0.56
N GLY A 145 -4.14 5.73 -0.03
CA GLY A 145 -3.62 4.84 1.00
C GLY A 145 -3.61 5.45 2.40
N THR A 146 -3.14 4.69 3.40
CA THR A 146 -3.24 5.05 4.83
C THR A 146 -1.94 4.85 5.61
N LEU A 147 -0.83 4.43 4.98
CA LEU A 147 0.39 4.00 5.68
C LEU A 147 1.61 4.89 5.37
N THR A 148 1.42 6.09 4.83
CA THR A 148 2.52 6.95 4.37
C THR A 148 3.14 7.77 5.49
N GLU A 149 2.37 8.16 6.50
CA GLU A 149 2.85 8.97 7.62
C GLU A 149 3.02 8.11 8.88
N PRO A 150 4.27 7.95 9.38
CA PRO A 150 4.52 7.17 10.58
C PRO A 150 4.11 7.94 11.84
N ASN A 151 3.41 7.25 12.75
CA ASN A 151 3.17 7.75 14.09
C ASN A 151 4.29 7.29 15.03
N MET A 152 5.29 8.13 15.22
CA MET A 152 6.46 7.82 16.06
C MET A 152 6.13 8.02 17.54
N PRO A 153 6.16 6.97 18.37
CA PRO A 153 5.89 7.10 19.80
C PRO A 153 7.01 7.86 20.51
N THR A 154 6.66 8.59 21.58
CA THR A 154 7.63 9.22 22.47
C THR A 154 7.98 8.25 23.61
N PHE A 155 9.26 7.96 23.78
CA PHE A 155 9.78 7.16 24.87
C PHE A 155 10.36 8.05 25.97
N LYS A 156 10.19 7.62 27.24
CA LYS A 156 10.79 8.31 28.39
C LYS A 156 12.25 7.91 28.52
N GLY A 157 13.10 8.86 28.92
CA GLY A 157 14.53 8.64 29.14
C GLY A 157 15.37 8.98 27.92
N GLU A 158 16.65 8.62 27.98
CA GLU A 158 17.63 8.87 26.90
C GLU A 158 18.03 7.55 26.26
N TYR A 159 18.11 7.56 24.94
CA TYR A 159 18.59 6.43 24.14
C TYR A 159 19.60 6.94 23.12
N THR A 160 20.81 6.38 23.16
CA THR A 160 21.94 6.81 22.30
C THR A 160 22.08 5.95 21.04
N GLY A 161 21.30 4.86 20.92
CA GLY A 161 21.28 4.01 19.73
C GLY A 161 20.42 4.56 18.62
N GLU A 162 20.43 3.86 17.51
CA GLU A 162 19.57 4.17 16.37
C GLU A 162 18.09 3.86 16.70
N LEU A 163 17.19 4.78 16.46
CA LEU A 163 15.76 4.62 16.63
C LEU A 163 15.06 4.93 15.30
N ILE A 164 14.40 3.95 14.72
CA ILE A 164 13.67 4.09 13.46
C ILE A 164 12.22 3.62 13.61
N HIS A 165 11.33 4.19 12.80
CA HIS A 165 10.01 3.62 12.61
C HIS A 165 10.08 2.49 11.57
N SER A 166 9.19 1.48 11.66
CA SER A 166 9.17 0.34 10.71
C SER A 166 9.00 0.76 9.24
N SER A 167 8.42 1.93 8.96
CA SER A 167 8.33 2.48 7.60
C SER A 167 9.70 2.82 6.97
N ALA A 168 10.71 3.09 7.79
CA ALA A 168 12.07 3.35 7.33
C ALA A 168 12.92 2.08 7.21
N TYR A 169 12.41 0.93 7.66
CA TYR A 169 13.06 -0.35 7.49
C TYR A 169 12.91 -0.84 6.04
N LYS A 170 14.02 -1.28 5.44
CA LYS A 170 14.03 -1.75 4.05
C LYS A 170 14.62 -3.15 3.88
N SER A 171 15.63 -3.50 4.66
CA SER A 171 16.39 -4.73 4.45
C SER A 171 16.99 -5.23 5.75
N ALA A 172 17.08 -6.54 5.87
CA ALA A 172 17.66 -7.23 7.04
C ALA A 172 19.14 -6.88 7.27
N SER A 173 19.88 -6.47 6.25
CA SER A 173 21.26 -6.00 6.37
C SER A 173 21.43 -4.79 7.28
N GLN A 174 20.35 -4.03 7.52
CA GLN A 174 20.36 -2.92 8.50
C GLN A 174 20.67 -3.42 9.93
N PHE A 175 20.46 -4.71 10.20
CA PHE A 175 20.64 -5.32 11.52
C PHE A 175 21.98 -6.07 11.69
N ASP A 176 22.81 -6.15 10.66
CA ASP A 176 24.04 -6.91 10.70
C ASP A 176 24.92 -6.55 11.94
N GLY A 177 25.13 -7.53 12.81
CA GLY A 177 25.91 -7.38 14.05
C GLY A 177 25.27 -6.52 15.15
N LYS A 178 24.06 -5.99 14.96
CA LYS A 178 23.37 -5.14 15.94
C LYS A 178 22.51 -5.97 16.90
N ARG A 179 22.35 -5.44 18.13
CA ARG A 179 21.30 -5.89 19.04
C ARG A 179 20.05 -5.06 18.75
N VAL A 180 18.94 -5.74 18.46
CA VAL A 180 17.71 -5.11 17.99
C VAL A 180 16.60 -5.28 19.01
N LEU A 181 15.92 -4.20 19.37
CA LEU A 181 14.66 -4.24 20.10
C LEU A 181 13.54 -3.80 19.18
N ILE A 182 12.59 -4.69 18.93
CA ILE A 182 11.37 -4.38 18.18
C ILE A 182 10.28 -4.00 19.18
N VAL A 183 9.69 -2.84 19.00
CA VAL A 183 8.59 -2.37 19.84
C VAL A 183 7.27 -2.48 19.07
N GLY A 184 6.43 -3.44 19.47
CA GLY A 184 5.15 -3.75 18.83
C GLY A 184 5.18 -5.07 18.06
N ALA A 185 4.14 -5.89 18.22
CA ALA A 185 3.97 -7.19 17.58
C ALA A 185 2.79 -7.17 16.58
N GLY A 186 2.69 -6.11 15.78
CA GLY A 186 1.87 -6.09 14.56
C GLY A 186 2.56 -6.87 13.44
N ASN A 187 1.94 -6.93 12.26
CA ASN A 187 2.48 -7.68 11.12
C ASN A 187 3.94 -7.30 10.82
N SER A 188 4.21 -6.01 10.60
CA SER A 188 5.58 -5.52 10.36
C SER A 188 6.53 -5.83 11.52
N GLY A 189 6.07 -5.67 12.77
CA GLY A 189 6.94 -5.96 13.93
C GLY A 189 7.34 -7.43 14.00
N CYS A 190 6.45 -8.36 13.68
CA CYS A 190 6.74 -9.80 13.64
C CYS A 190 7.68 -10.15 12.49
N ASP A 191 7.45 -9.64 11.29
CA ASP A 191 8.30 -9.90 10.13
C ASP A 191 9.71 -9.35 10.34
N ILE A 192 9.82 -8.10 10.81
CA ILE A 192 11.11 -7.46 11.10
C ILE A 192 11.86 -8.17 12.23
N ALA A 193 11.13 -8.70 13.22
CA ALA A 193 11.76 -9.49 14.28
C ALA A 193 12.37 -10.80 13.75
N VAL A 194 11.73 -11.45 12.79
CA VAL A 194 12.29 -12.63 12.10
C VAL A 194 13.54 -12.26 11.32
N ASP A 195 13.52 -11.19 10.56
CA ASP A 195 14.71 -10.67 9.88
C ASP A 195 15.85 -10.36 10.86
N ALA A 196 15.53 -9.71 11.99
CA ALA A 196 16.51 -9.39 13.02
C ALA A 196 17.11 -10.62 13.71
N VAL A 197 16.36 -11.71 13.89
CA VAL A 197 16.89 -12.98 14.42
C VAL A 197 17.90 -13.61 13.46
N HIS A 198 17.69 -13.50 12.16
CA HIS A 198 18.57 -14.11 11.16
C HIS A 198 19.82 -13.28 10.85
N HIS A 199 19.81 -11.98 11.08
CA HIS A 199 20.88 -11.05 10.69
C HIS A 199 21.53 -10.31 11.87
N GLY A 200 20.79 -10.07 12.94
CA GLY A 200 21.27 -9.37 14.13
C GLY A 200 22.10 -10.25 15.07
N ALA A 201 22.81 -9.62 15.99
CA ALA A 201 23.50 -10.31 17.07
C ALA A 201 22.54 -10.81 18.17
N ALA A 202 21.43 -10.11 18.38
CA ALA A 202 20.34 -10.50 19.28
C ALA A 202 19.07 -9.72 18.89
N CYS A 203 17.91 -10.32 19.14
CA CYS A 203 16.62 -9.66 18.93
C CYS A 203 15.68 -9.87 20.12
N ASP A 204 15.13 -8.77 20.61
CA ASP A 204 14.05 -8.77 21.60
C ASP A 204 12.78 -8.15 21.00
N LEU A 205 11.61 -8.72 21.32
CA LEU A 205 10.31 -8.22 20.89
C LEU A 205 9.48 -7.77 22.09
N SER A 206 9.18 -6.48 22.17
CA SER A 206 8.33 -5.90 23.21
C SER A 206 6.89 -5.80 22.75
N MET A 207 5.96 -6.37 23.52
CA MET A 207 4.52 -6.32 23.23
C MET A 207 3.70 -5.95 24.48
N ARG A 208 2.63 -5.18 24.31
CA ARG A 208 1.80 -4.72 25.43
C ARG A 208 0.91 -5.81 26.02
N ARG A 209 0.55 -6.82 25.22
CA ARG A 209 -0.31 -7.95 25.59
C ARG A 209 0.11 -9.17 24.78
N GLY A 210 -0.29 -10.34 25.24
CA GLY A 210 -0.08 -11.58 24.50
C GLY A 210 -0.88 -11.60 23.16
N TYR A 211 -0.38 -12.36 22.21
CA TYR A 211 -1.01 -12.61 20.91
C TYR A 211 -1.07 -14.12 20.67
N TYR A 212 -2.09 -14.54 19.94
CA TYR A 212 -2.12 -15.87 19.34
C TYR A 212 -1.54 -15.79 17.94
N PHE A 213 -0.46 -16.53 17.70
CA PHE A 213 0.11 -16.68 16.36
C PHE A 213 -0.57 -17.86 15.68
N VAL A 214 -1.38 -17.56 14.66
CA VAL A 214 -2.08 -18.57 13.87
C VAL A 214 -1.17 -19.00 12.73
N PRO A 215 -0.96 -20.32 12.50
CA PRO A 215 -0.18 -20.80 11.38
C PRO A 215 -0.82 -20.39 10.04
N LYS A 216 0.01 -20.02 9.05
CA LYS A 216 -0.47 -19.66 7.71
C LYS A 216 -1.16 -20.84 7.00
N TYR A 217 -0.73 -22.06 7.31
CA TYR A 217 -1.29 -23.28 6.72
C TYR A 217 -1.85 -24.20 7.81
N VAL A 218 -3.03 -24.74 7.54
CA VAL A 218 -3.68 -25.78 8.33
C VAL A 218 -4.01 -26.94 7.39
N PHE A 219 -3.50 -28.13 7.67
CA PHE A 219 -3.63 -29.32 6.79
C PHE A 219 -3.26 -29.04 5.33
N GLY A 220 -2.20 -28.26 5.10
CA GLY A 220 -1.69 -27.90 3.76
C GLY A 220 -2.52 -26.88 2.99
N ARG A 221 -3.52 -26.27 3.61
CA ARG A 221 -4.34 -25.20 3.01
C ARG A 221 -4.12 -23.87 3.74
N PRO A 222 -4.17 -22.74 3.03
CA PRO A 222 -4.15 -21.43 3.68
C PRO A 222 -5.27 -21.31 4.74
N ALA A 223 -4.90 -20.91 5.96
CA ALA A 223 -5.82 -20.89 7.08
C ALA A 223 -7.03 -19.96 6.87
N ASP A 224 -6.83 -18.85 6.17
CA ASP A 224 -7.85 -17.86 5.85
C ASP A 224 -8.88 -18.32 4.81
N THR A 225 -8.58 -19.37 4.05
CA THR A 225 -9.54 -19.98 3.10
C THR A 225 -10.48 -21.00 3.74
N MET A 226 -10.24 -21.38 4.99
CA MET A 226 -10.99 -22.45 5.67
C MET A 226 -12.34 -21.98 6.26
N GLY A 227 -12.74 -20.74 6.01
CA GLY A 227 -14.02 -20.10 6.30
C GLY A 227 -14.88 -20.72 7.41
N GLY A 228 -14.88 -20.16 8.63
CA GLY A 228 -15.78 -20.57 9.72
C GLY A 228 -15.58 -21.99 10.29
N ALA A 229 -14.73 -22.83 9.68
CA ALA A 229 -14.43 -24.18 10.17
C ALA A 229 -13.52 -24.16 11.41
N ILE A 230 -12.76 -23.07 11.59
CA ILE A 230 -11.94 -22.86 12.78
C ILE A 230 -12.61 -21.75 13.62
N LYS A 231 -13.43 -22.14 14.58
CA LYS A 231 -13.81 -21.25 15.67
C LYS A 231 -12.62 -21.19 16.63
N LEU A 232 -11.85 -20.13 16.57
CA LEU A 232 -10.87 -19.84 17.63
C LEU A 232 -11.62 -19.50 18.91
N PRO A 233 -11.15 -19.97 20.08
CA PRO A 233 -11.78 -19.69 21.36
C PRO A 233 -11.76 -18.21 21.71
#